data_90c1a6e6505ca3b1d8c9d6730f390d74
#
_entry.id   90c1a6e6505ca3b1d8c9d6730f390d74
#
_cell.length_a   1.000
_cell.length_b   1.000
_cell.length_c   1.000
_cell.angle_alpha   90.00
_cell.angle_beta   90.00
_cell.angle_gamma   90.00
#
_symmetry.space_group_name_H-M   'P 1'
#
loop_
_entity.id
_entity.type
_entity.pdbx_description
1 polymer ?
#
loop_
_entity_poly.entity_id
_entity_poly.type
_entity_poly.pdbx_seq_one_letter_code
_entity_poly.pdbx_strand_id
1 'polypeptide(L)'
;FLAMAALIGTMVACVGIALVAHLFAKEQASELAVLKSLGYTPKRLLRMWAIGMGMLTLGAGALGVALGWAAHWGLLALLAELVGVDLPLAGLHYLPMGMLLSALLLLGFAAVPTWYALRAPAVAVIRHQTLKSSRGQLVLSVLFGVFTAIAVCLLIVNNVVLALLLFAGFVGTSLVFALLFWGLLKVLAYLGKGRKSAGTHIAVFQSMSKRASTLVLQGVSLALGLAALLMLAVVQGDLIDRWQEAVPEDAPNRFVFNIQPDQVEGVQQTLNTASQSPVNLYPMVRGRLSAINDEIITAETFTDERARNTVERELNLSFADTLPTHNSIAAGSWFDETPVKAEVSVEDGVAERLGIGMGDKLTFDIAGTPLTAEITSIRELRWDSMEVNFFMVFPTEVLQSFPQTWITSVSLQKDKAIPVSRELVREYPNLTVLDTELVITQLRKILGQVGQAVQFVFLFTVAAGGLVVVACVMTGARVRTREAAIYRAMGASTAQLQRAAWLELSVLGALAGLVAAIAAQGLGWGVAHFVFEFEYFLSPLHIVAGVVAGAVVSVLFGAWSVNKVCRAPVMQTLRQATA
;
A
#
# COMPACT_ATOMS: atom_id res chain seq x y z
N PHE A 1 0.64 7.03 3.75
CA PHE A 1 1.03 6.19 2.61
C PHE A 1 2.54 6.21 2.37
N LEU A 2 3.19 7.38 2.17
CA LEU A 2 4.64 7.50 1.92
C LEU A 2 5.49 6.88 3.04
N ALA A 3 5.13 7.10 4.32
CA ALA A 3 5.82 6.51 5.47
C ALA A 3 5.69 4.97 5.48
N MET A 4 4.52 4.42 5.12
CA MET A 4 4.33 2.98 5.01
C MET A 4 5.15 2.38 3.87
N ALA A 5 5.20 3.03 2.70
CA ALA A 5 6.03 2.61 1.58
C ALA A 5 7.52 2.60 1.94
N ALA A 6 8.01 3.66 2.59
CA ALA A 6 9.38 3.75 3.07
C ALA A 6 9.71 2.66 4.12
N LEU A 7 8.75 2.35 4.99
CA LEU A 7 8.92 1.31 6.00
C LEU A 7 9.02 -0.09 5.37
N ILE A 8 8.17 -0.43 4.39
CA ILE A 8 8.25 -1.70 3.66
C ILE A 8 9.61 -1.83 2.97
N GLY A 9 10.08 -0.77 2.29
CA GLY A 9 11.39 -0.72 1.65
C GLY A 9 12.53 -0.93 2.65
N THR A 10 12.45 -0.30 3.80
CA THR A 10 13.45 -0.46 4.88
C THR A 10 13.45 -1.86 5.46
N MET A 11 12.27 -2.48 5.65
CA MET A 11 12.17 -3.86 6.15
C MET A 11 12.77 -4.86 5.14
N VAL A 12 12.52 -4.70 3.84
CA VAL A 12 13.15 -5.52 2.80
C VAL A 12 14.67 -5.31 2.80
N ALA A 13 15.15 -4.07 2.95
CA ALA A 13 16.57 -3.77 3.08
C ALA A 13 17.20 -4.43 4.31
N CYS A 14 16.51 -4.48 5.46
CA CYS A 14 16.96 -5.20 6.67
C CYS A 14 17.28 -6.67 6.37
N VAL A 15 16.44 -7.35 5.59
CA VAL A 15 16.67 -8.75 5.19
C VAL A 15 17.96 -8.86 4.34
N GLY A 16 18.15 -7.93 3.40
CA GLY A 16 19.37 -7.87 2.58
C GLY A 16 20.63 -7.63 3.39
N ILE A 17 20.59 -6.66 4.30
CA ILE A 17 21.71 -6.31 5.19
C ILE A 17 22.04 -7.50 6.11
N ALA A 18 21.05 -8.16 6.70
CA ALA A 18 21.25 -9.34 7.54
C ALA A 18 22.00 -10.46 6.80
N LEU A 19 21.59 -10.71 5.55
CA LEU A 19 22.22 -11.73 4.71
C LEU A 19 23.67 -11.38 4.37
N VAL A 20 23.91 -10.15 3.92
CA VAL A 20 25.26 -9.67 3.57
C VAL A 20 26.17 -9.64 4.80
N ALA A 21 25.66 -9.20 5.94
CA ALA A 21 26.41 -9.15 7.20
C ALA A 21 26.83 -10.56 7.67
N HIS A 22 25.93 -11.54 7.56
CA HIS A 22 26.25 -12.93 7.90
C HIS A 22 27.34 -13.51 6.98
N LEU A 23 27.29 -13.20 5.71
CA LEU A 23 28.28 -13.57 4.73
C LEU A 23 29.65 -12.96 5.00
N PHE A 24 29.65 -11.65 5.17
CA PHE A 24 30.85 -10.87 5.47
C PHE A 24 31.55 -11.40 6.73
N ALA A 25 30.79 -11.69 7.79
CA ALA A 25 31.33 -12.26 9.01
C ALA A 25 31.97 -13.65 8.77
N LYS A 26 31.36 -14.47 7.91
CA LYS A 26 31.89 -15.80 7.55
C LYS A 26 33.18 -15.71 6.72
N GLU A 27 33.29 -14.77 5.81
CA GLU A 27 34.49 -14.54 5.02
C GLU A 27 35.64 -13.98 5.86
N GLN A 28 35.32 -13.00 6.71
CA GLN A 28 36.30 -12.44 7.63
C GLN A 28 36.81 -13.42 8.69
N ALA A 29 36.05 -14.45 9.05
CA ALA A 29 36.48 -15.43 10.06
C ALA A 29 37.81 -16.07 9.70
N SER A 30 38.09 -16.33 8.41
CA SER A 30 39.36 -16.89 7.96
C SER A 30 40.53 -15.90 8.07
N GLU A 31 40.32 -14.65 7.70
CA GLU A 31 41.32 -13.59 7.81
C GLU A 31 41.65 -13.28 9.28
N LEU A 32 40.62 -13.22 10.13
CA LEU A 32 40.77 -13.03 11.56
C LEU A 32 41.52 -14.17 12.25
N ALA A 33 41.35 -15.41 11.76
CA ALA A 33 42.09 -16.58 12.25
C ALA A 33 43.58 -16.48 11.94
N VAL A 34 43.94 -16.04 10.72
CA VAL A 34 45.32 -15.78 10.34
C VAL A 34 45.96 -14.68 11.19
N LEU A 35 45.26 -13.58 11.39
CA LEU A 35 45.75 -12.49 12.24
C LEU A 35 45.93 -12.91 13.68
N LYS A 36 45.08 -13.79 14.23
CA LYS A 36 45.24 -14.38 15.56
C LYS A 36 46.47 -15.28 15.63
N SER A 37 46.74 -16.07 14.62
CA SER A 37 47.93 -16.94 14.56
C SER A 37 49.23 -16.11 14.50
N LEU A 38 49.17 -14.88 13.96
CA LEU A 38 50.24 -13.89 13.96
C LEU A 38 50.39 -13.09 15.29
N GLY A 39 49.59 -13.45 16.31
CA GLY A 39 49.71 -12.84 17.65
C GLY A 39 48.86 -11.59 17.90
N TYR A 40 47.91 -11.27 17.03
CA TYR A 40 46.99 -10.14 17.28
C TYR A 40 46.04 -10.46 18.43
N THR A 41 45.95 -9.53 19.40
CA THR A 41 45.05 -9.66 20.54
C THR A 41 43.59 -9.42 20.13
N PRO A 42 42.60 -10.04 20.81
CA PRO A 42 41.19 -9.80 20.55
C PRO A 42 40.77 -8.33 20.58
N LYS A 43 41.38 -7.53 21.48
CA LYS A 43 41.14 -6.09 21.59
C LYS A 43 41.59 -5.31 20.34
N ARG A 44 42.75 -5.65 19.77
CA ARG A 44 43.25 -5.04 18.53
C ARG A 44 42.35 -5.41 17.33
N LEU A 45 41.94 -6.66 17.23
CA LEU A 45 41.05 -7.12 16.20
C LEU A 45 39.67 -6.45 16.27
N LEU A 46 39.12 -6.30 17.47
CA LEU A 46 37.87 -5.56 17.71
C LEU A 46 37.98 -4.09 17.27
N ARG A 47 39.10 -3.44 17.61
CA ARG A 47 39.36 -2.02 17.22
C ARG A 47 39.46 -1.89 15.70
N MET A 48 40.19 -2.79 15.02
CA MET A 48 40.31 -2.80 13.56
C MET A 48 38.93 -2.99 12.91
N TRP A 49 38.14 -3.93 13.42
CA TRP A 49 36.79 -4.16 12.95
C TRP A 49 35.89 -2.92 13.18
N ALA A 50 35.92 -2.32 14.36
CA ALA A 50 35.11 -1.13 14.67
C ALA A 50 35.46 0.05 13.74
N ILE A 51 36.75 0.27 13.46
CA ILE A 51 37.19 1.30 12.51
C ILE A 51 36.67 0.99 11.09
N GLY A 52 36.81 -0.27 10.63
CA GLY A 52 36.32 -0.69 9.31
C GLY A 52 34.82 -0.53 9.18
N MET A 53 34.03 -0.93 10.19
CA MET A 53 32.58 -0.73 10.22
C MET A 53 32.21 0.75 10.29
N GLY A 54 32.96 1.56 11.05
CA GLY A 54 32.77 3.01 11.10
C GLY A 54 32.97 3.67 9.73
N MET A 55 34.06 3.32 9.03
CA MET A 55 34.34 3.81 7.68
C MET A 55 33.24 3.38 6.68
N LEU A 56 32.80 2.12 6.77
CA LEU A 56 31.71 1.59 5.92
C LEU A 56 30.40 2.32 6.20
N THR A 57 30.07 2.55 7.47
CA THR A 57 28.87 3.31 7.87
C THR A 57 28.92 4.73 7.34
N LEU A 58 30.07 5.41 7.46
CA LEU A 58 30.23 6.78 6.97
C LEU A 58 30.13 6.82 5.44
N GLY A 59 30.81 5.94 4.72
CA GLY A 59 30.78 5.91 3.26
C GLY A 59 29.39 5.51 2.69
N ALA A 60 28.87 4.40 3.15
CA ALA A 60 27.55 3.92 2.71
C ALA A 60 26.41 4.83 3.20
N GLY A 61 26.51 5.34 4.42
CA GLY A 61 25.56 6.30 4.97
C GLY A 61 25.54 7.62 4.20
N ALA A 62 26.71 8.17 3.88
CA ALA A 62 26.81 9.39 3.07
C ALA A 62 26.23 9.20 1.65
N LEU A 63 26.53 8.05 1.01
CA LEU A 63 25.92 7.70 -0.27
C LEU A 63 24.41 7.56 -0.17
N GLY A 64 23.91 6.87 0.85
CA GLY A 64 22.48 6.68 1.09
C GLY A 64 21.77 8.02 1.33
N VAL A 65 22.37 8.91 2.12
CA VAL A 65 21.85 10.26 2.37
C VAL A 65 21.85 11.09 1.07
N ALA A 66 22.91 11.03 0.27
CA ALA A 66 22.97 11.75 -1.01
C ALA A 66 21.90 11.26 -2.00
N LEU A 67 21.71 9.94 -2.12
CA LEU A 67 20.65 9.34 -2.93
C LEU A 67 19.25 9.68 -2.40
N GLY A 68 19.06 9.67 -1.08
CA GLY A 68 17.81 10.07 -0.43
C GLY A 68 17.49 11.55 -0.68
N TRP A 69 18.51 12.42 -0.65
CA TRP A 69 18.36 13.82 -0.98
C TRP A 69 17.98 14.02 -2.45
N ALA A 70 18.65 13.32 -3.39
CA ALA A 70 18.30 13.35 -4.80
C ALA A 70 16.86 12.83 -5.05
N ALA A 71 16.46 11.78 -4.35
CA ALA A 71 15.09 11.25 -4.39
C ALA A 71 14.07 12.26 -3.85
N HIS A 72 14.41 12.97 -2.77
CA HIS A 72 13.57 14.05 -2.24
C HIS A 72 13.34 15.17 -3.27
N TRP A 73 14.39 15.59 -3.99
CA TRP A 73 14.24 16.55 -5.08
C TRP A 73 13.32 16.04 -6.19
N GLY A 74 13.47 14.76 -6.58
CA GLY A 74 12.56 14.13 -7.55
C GLY A 74 11.11 14.11 -7.06
N LEU A 75 10.88 13.83 -5.78
CA LEU A 75 9.56 13.84 -5.16
C LEU A 75 8.96 15.24 -5.09
N LEU A 76 9.76 16.25 -4.74
CA LEU A 76 9.34 17.65 -4.75
C LEU A 76 8.93 18.10 -6.15
N ALA A 77 9.70 17.75 -7.18
CA ALA A 77 9.36 18.08 -8.57
C ALA A 77 8.02 17.43 -9.01
N LEU A 78 7.75 16.20 -8.59
CA LEU A 78 6.47 15.52 -8.86
C LEU A 78 5.29 16.17 -8.13
N LEU A 79 5.50 16.67 -6.92
CA LEU A 79 4.44 17.26 -6.09
C LEU A 79 4.27 18.77 -6.26
N ALA A 80 5.24 19.47 -6.80
CA ALA A 80 5.22 20.93 -6.97
C ALA A 80 4.00 21.42 -7.79
N GLU A 81 3.63 20.66 -8.83
CA GLU A 81 2.45 20.97 -9.64
C GLU A 81 1.12 20.78 -8.90
N LEU A 82 1.10 19.95 -7.83
CA LEU A 82 -0.09 19.66 -7.06
C LEU A 82 -0.44 20.78 -6.09
N VAL A 83 0.58 21.27 -5.38
CA VAL A 83 0.36 22.13 -4.22
C VAL A 83 0.31 23.60 -4.64
N GLY A 84 0.85 23.93 -5.82
CA GLY A 84 0.89 25.31 -6.34
C GLY A 84 1.68 26.29 -5.45
N VAL A 85 2.42 25.76 -4.47
CA VAL A 85 3.26 26.47 -3.52
C VAL A 85 4.63 25.81 -3.49
N ASP A 86 5.68 26.58 -3.38
CA ASP A 86 7.03 26.04 -3.21
C ASP A 86 7.10 25.23 -1.92
N LEU A 87 7.23 23.90 -2.07
CA LEU A 87 7.37 23.01 -0.94
C LEU A 87 8.74 23.21 -0.27
N PRO A 88 8.81 23.30 1.07
CA PRO A 88 10.06 23.53 1.76
C PRO A 88 11.04 22.36 1.55
N LEU A 89 12.29 22.68 1.29
CA LEU A 89 13.37 21.71 1.24
C LEU A 89 13.49 20.98 2.58
N ALA A 90 13.84 19.70 2.53
CA ALA A 90 14.09 18.94 3.74
C ALA A 90 15.13 19.62 4.62
N GLY A 91 14.81 19.79 5.90
CA GLY A 91 15.70 20.39 6.86
C GLY A 91 17.01 19.60 7.02
N LEU A 92 18.13 20.29 7.26
CA LEU A 92 19.45 19.67 7.42
C LEU A 92 19.52 18.66 8.58
N HIS A 93 18.56 18.70 9.52
CA HIS A 93 18.46 17.74 10.63
C HIS A 93 18.13 16.31 10.19
N TYR A 94 17.62 16.09 8.97
CA TYR A 94 17.41 14.74 8.44
C TYR A 94 18.71 14.05 7.99
N LEU A 95 19.78 14.79 7.73
CA LEU A 95 21.09 14.23 7.36
C LEU A 95 21.69 13.35 8.47
N PRO A 96 21.81 13.83 9.72
CA PRO A 96 22.27 12.98 10.82
C PRO A 96 21.30 11.82 11.12
N MET A 97 20.00 11.98 10.89
CA MET A 97 19.02 10.92 11.05
C MET A 97 19.26 9.77 10.07
N GLY A 98 19.53 10.07 8.78
CA GLY A 98 19.90 9.06 7.78
C GLY A 98 21.20 8.32 8.13
N MET A 99 22.20 9.05 8.63
CA MET A 99 23.46 8.45 9.12
C MET A 99 23.24 7.56 10.34
N LEU A 100 22.41 8.00 11.29
CA LEU A 100 22.04 7.20 12.48
C LEU A 100 21.32 5.91 12.07
N LEU A 101 20.38 5.99 11.12
CA LEU A 101 19.66 4.84 10.60
C LEU A 101 20.61 3.85 9.93
N SER A 102 21.54 4.32 9.12
CA SER A 102 22.59 3.50 8.51
C SER A 102 23.46 2.80 9.54
N ALA A 103 23.88 3.52 10.58
CA ALA A 103 24.66 2.96 11.69
C ALA A 103 23.88 1.89 12.46
N LEU A 104 22.62 2.18 12.79
CA LEU A 104 21.73 1.26 13.52
C LEU A 104 21.52 -0.04 12.73
N LEU A 105 21.25 0.06 11.42
CA LEU A 105 21.07 -1.10 10.55
C LEU A 105 22.35 -1.93 10.44
N LEU A 106 23.48 -1.28 10.15
CA LEU A 106 24.73 -2.00 9.97
C LEU A 106 25.19 -2.68 11.27
N LEU A 107 25.20 -1.95 12.39
CA LEU A 107 25.59 -2.49 13.69
C LEU A 107 24.60 -3.56 14.17
N GLY A 108 23.30 -3.31 13.99
CA GLY A 108 22.25 -4.23 14.42
C GLY A 108 22.35 -5.61 13.76
N PHE A 109 22.67 -5.66 12.47
CA PHE A 109 22.76 -6.93 11.75
C PHE A 109 24.19 -7.51 11.69
N ALA A 110 25.25 -6.69 11.75
CA ALA A 110 26.61 -7.14 11.62
C ALA A 110 27.31 -7.46 12.97
N ALA A 111 26.91 -6.83 14.08
CA ALA A 111 27.62 -6.97 15.34
C ALA A 111 27.64 -8.41 15.86
N VAL A 112 26.51 -9.08 15.90
CA VAL A 112 26.42 -10.46 16.43
C VAL A 112 27.19 -11.46 15.58
N PRO A 113 27.00 -11.56 14.23
CA PRO A 113 27.77 -12.47 13.40
C PRO A 113 29.29 -12.24 13.51
N THR A 114 29.72 -10.96 13.53
CA THR A 114 31.14 -10.63 13.61
C THR A 114 31.74 -10.93 14.99
N TRP A 115 30.99 -10.69 16.06
CA TRP A 115 31.41 -11.07 17.41
C TRP A 115 31.75 -12.54 17.52
N TYR A 116 30.93 -13.41 16.91
CA TYR A 116 31.20 -14.85 16.87
C TYR A 116 32.40 -15.18 15.98
N ALA A 117 32.58 -14.51 14.85
CA ALA A 117 33.77 -14.65 13.99
C ALA A 117 35.06 -14.27 14.76
N LEU A 118 35.01 -13.17 15.53
CA LEU A 118 36.10 -12.75 16.40
C LEU A 118 36.43 -13.76 17.52
N ARG A 119 35.49 -14.55 18.01
CA ARG A 119 35.69 -15.57 19.03
C ARG A 119 36.08 -16.94 18.49
N ALA A 120 35.93 -17.16 17.19
CA ALA A 120 36.26 -18.44 16.57
C ALA A 120 37.75 -18.81 16.82
N PRO A 121 38.06 -20.08 17.23
CA PRO A 121 39.44 -20.51 17.46
C PRO A 121 40.18 -20.60 16.11
N ALA A 122 41.40 -20.08 16.06
CA ALA A 122 42.24 -20.04 14.87
C ALA A 122 42.44 -21.45 14.25
N VAL A 123 42.65 -22.46 15.09
CA VAL A 123 42.88 -23.86 14.67
C VAL A 123 41.69 -24.46 13.90
N ALA A 124 40.44 -24.13 14.31
CA ALA A 124 39.27 -24.66 13.64
C ALA A 124 39.12 -24.10 12.21
N VAL A 125 39.54 -22.85 11.98
CA VAL A 125 39.49 -22.19 10.67
C VAL A 125 40.62 -22.71 9.77
N ILE A 126 41.83 -22.87 10.31
CA ILE A 126 43.00 -23.38 9.57
C ILE A 126 42.76 -24.84 9.13
N ARG A 127 42.08 -25.65 9.94
CA ARG A 127 41.71 -27.04 9.60
C ARG A 127 40.52 -27.15 8.63
N HIS A 128 40.01 -26.05 8.08
CA HIS A 128 38.84 -26.02 7.19
C HIS A 128 37.58 -26.69 7.81
N GLN A 129 37.56 -26.83 9.14
CA GLN A 129 36.37 -27.33 9.82
C GLN A 129 35.25 -26.28 9.62
N THR A 130 34.18 -26.71 8.98
CA THR A 130 32.98 -25.84 8.84
C THR A 130 32.54 -25.42 10.24
N LEU A 131 32.72 -24.12 10.56
CA LEU A 131 32.19 -23.55 11.77
C LEU A 131 30.67 -23.68 11.71
N LYS A 132 30.15 -24.78 12.28
CA LYS A 132 28.70 -24.92 12.45
C LYS A 132 28.23 -23.81 13.36
N SER A 133 27.44 -22.90 12.82
CA SER A 133 26.73 -21.90 13.63
C SER A 133 25.98 -22.62 14.75
N SER A 134 26.30 -22.32 16.01
CA SER A 134 25.55 -22.90 17.11
C SER A 134 24.11 -22.39 17.08
N ARG A 135 23.14 -23.20 17.54
CA ARG A 135 21.73 -22.77 17.61
C ARG A 135 21.59 -21.46 18.41
N GLY A 136 22.37 -21.30 19.47
CA GLY A 136 22.38 -20.06 20.28
C GLY A 136 22.88 -18.82 19.50
N GLN A 137 23.86 -18.97 18.62
CA GLN A 137 24.33 -17.89 17.75
C GLN A 137 23.24 -17.43 16.80
N LEU A 138 22.54 -18.39 16.18
CA LEU A 138 21.45 -18.09 15.24
C LEU A 138 20.30 -17.38 15.96
N VAL A 139 19.90 -17.89 17.12
CA VAL A 139 18.84 -17.28 17.93
C VAL A 139 19.22 -15.86 18.35
N LEU A 140 20.44 -15.62 18.83
CA LEU A 140 20.89 -14.29 19.24
C LEU A 140 20.94 -13.32 18.04
N SER A 141 21.39 -13.77 16.87
CA SER A 141 21.41 -12.95 15.66
C SER A 141 19.99 -12.56 15.22
N VAL A 142 19.04 -13.50 15.29
CA VAL A 142 17.64 -13.24 14.96
C VAL A 142 17.01 -12.27 15.96
N LEU A 143 17.19 -12.49 17.27
CA LEU A 143 16.66 -11.60 18.29
C LEU A 143 17.19 -10.16 18.16
N PHE A 144 18.50 -10.02 17.91
CA PHE A 144 19.10 -8.70 17.73
C PHE A 144 18.64 -8.03 16.43
N GLY A 145 18.46 -8.80 15.36
CA GLY A 145 17.89 -8.33 14.10
C GLY A 145 16.44 -7.88 14.24
N VAL A 146 15.60 -8.64 14.95
CA VAL A 146 14.20 -8.29 15.25
C VAL A 146 14.14 -7.00 16.08
N PHE A 147 14.97 -6.92 17.13
CA PHE A 147 15.05 -5.70 17.95
C PHE A 147 15.43 -4.47 17.09
N THR A 148 16.44 -4.61 16.23
CA THR A 148 16.86 -3.54 15.32
C THR A 148 15.73 -3.14 14.36
N ALA A 149 15.03 -4.11 13.77
CA ALA A 149 13.93 -3.85 12.87
C ALA A 149 12.77 -3.11 13.56
N ILE A 150 12.41 -3.52 14.78
CA ILE A 150 11.40 -2.82 15.59
C ILE A 150 11.86 -1.39 15.93
N ALA A 151 13.13 -1.21 16.33
CA ALA A 151 13.67 0.11 16.62
C ALA A 151 13.61 1.04 15.40
N VAL A 152 13.89 0.52 14.21
CA VAL A 152 13.77 1.25 12.95
C VAL A 152 12.31 1.62 12.66
N CYS A 153 11.36 0.68 12.87
CA CYS A 153 9.93 0.97 12.73
C CYS A 153 9.49 2.12 13.65
N LEU A 154 9.94 2.09 14.91
CA LEU A 154 9.63 3.13 15.89
C LEU A 154 10.19 4.50 15.49
N LEU A 155 11.41 4.55 14.96
CA LEU A 155 12.02 5.80 14.48
C LEU A 155 11.27 6.41 13.30
N ILE A 156 10.68 5.58 12.43
CA ILE A 156 9.95 6.06 11.23
C ILE A 156 8.51 6.47 11.59
N VAL A 157 7.82 5.70 12.43
CA VAL A 157 6.37 5.84 12.66
C VAL A 157 6.04 6.68 13.89
N ASN A 158 6.95 6.80 14.85
CA ASN A 158 6.78 7.53 16.13
C ASN A 158 5.53 7.12 16.93
N ASN A 159 5.00 5.91 16.72
CA ASN A 159 3.86 5.33 17.43
C ASN A 159 4.11 3.84 17.65
N VAL A 160 4.16 3.43 18.91
CA VAL A 160 4.55 2.06 19.30
C VAL A 160 3.57 1.01 18.80
N VAL A 161 2.27 1.27 18.96
CA VAL A 161 1.23 0.31 18.56
C VAL A 161 1.23 0.12 17.05
N LEU A 162 1.29 1.22 16.30
CA LEU A 162 1.31 1.18 14.84
C LEU A 162 2.60 0.53 14.32
N ALA A 163 3.77 0.81 14.92
CA ALA A 163 5.03 0.18 14.54
C ALA A 163 5.01 -1.33 14.75
N LEU A 164 4.47 -1.81 15.88
CA LEU A 164 4.33 -3.24 16.16
C LEU A 164 3.34 -3.92 15.21
N LEU A 165 2.21 -3.28 14.91
CA LEU A 165 1.22 -3.79 13.95
C LEU A 165 1.83 -3.91 12.54
N LEU A 166 2.54 -2.89 12.09
CA LEU A 166 3.20 -2.90 10.77
C LEU A 166 4.32 -3.94 10.71
N PHE A 167 5.11 -4.07 11.76
CA PHE A 167 6.13 -5.13 11.85
C PHE A 167 5.51 -6.53 11.82
N ALA A 168 4.45 -6.76 12.61
CA ALA A 168 3.73 -8.04 12.61
C ALA A 168 3.09 -8.35 11.25
N GLY A 169 2.49 -7.35 10.61
CA GLY A 169 1.93 -7.44 9.25
C GLY A 169 3.01 -7.78 8.21
N PHE A 170 4.17 -7.15 8.27
CA PHE A 170 5.31 -7.46 7.40
C PHE A 170 5.80 -8.89 7.59
N VAL A 171 5.97 -9.34 8.83
CA VAL A 171 6.37 -10.72 9.15
C VAL A 171 5.31 -11.72 8.69
N GLY A 172 4.03 -11.44 8.95
CA GLY A 172 2.91 -12.27 8.51
C GLY A 172 2.85 -12.43 6.99
N THR A 173 2.91 -11.32 6.26
CA THR A 173 2.95 -11.30 4.78
C THR A 173 4.17 -12.04 4.25
N SER A 174 5.35 -11.81 4.85
CA SER A 174 6.59 -12.51 4.46
C SER A 174 6.47 -14.01 4.67
N LEU A 175 5.81 -14.46 5.74
CA LEU A 175 5.57 -15.88 6.02
C LEU A 175 4.61 -16.50 4.99
N VAL A 176 3.51 -15.82 4.68
CA VAL A 176 2.57 -16.26 3.63
C VAL A 176 3.27 -16.38 2.29
N PHE A 177 4.06 -15.37 1.90
CA PHE A 177 4.84 -15.39 0.66
C PHE A 177 5.86 -16.55 0.66
N ALA A 178 6.52 -16.80 1.78
CA ALA A 178 7.46 -17.89 1.91
C ALA A 178 6.79 -19.26 1.73
N LEU A 179 5.61 -19.46 2.30
CA LEU A 179 4.82 -20.68 2.14
C LEU A 179 4.36 -20.88 0.69
N LEU A 180 3.82 -19.81 0.07
CA LEU A 180 3.40 -19.84 -1.34
C LEU A 180 4.58 -20.14 -2.27
N PHE A 181 5.70 -19.45 -2.08
CA PHE A 181 6.89 -19.62 -2.90
C PHE A 181 7.49 -21.02 -2.73
N TRP A 182 7.55 -21.52 -1.50
CA TRP A 182 8.02 -22.88 -1.22
C TRP A 182 7.09 -23.95 -1.83
N GLY A 183 5.77 -23.73 -1.77
CA GLY A 183 4.78 -24.58 -2.43
C GLY A 183 4.98 -24.63 -3.95
N LEU A 184 5.15 -23.46 -4.58
CA LEU A 184 5.42 -23.35 -6.03
C LEU A 184 6.72 -24.05 -6.43
N LEU A 185 7.79 -23.90 -5.64
CA LEU A 185 9.05 -24.63 -5.88
C LEU A 185 8.87 -26.15 -5.79
N LYS A 186 8.06 -26.64 -4.85
CA LYS A 186 7.71 -28.07 -4.75
C LYS A 186 6.92 -28.58 -5.96
N VAL A 187 5.95 -27.81 -6.41
CA VAL A 187 5.17 -28.12 -7.62
C VAL A 187 6.08 -28.21 -8.84
N LEU A 188 6.98 -27.23 -9.03
CA LEU A 188 7.97 -27.26 -10.11
C LEU A 188 8.88 -28.47 -10.03
N ALA A 189 9.35 -28.83 -8.83
CA ALA A 189 10.18 -30.02 -8.62
C ALA A 189 9.42 -31.33 -8.92
N TYR A 190 8.13 -31.39 -8.59
CA TYR A 190 7.26 -32.52 -8.88
C TYR A 190 7.01 -32.70 -10.38
N LEU A 191 6.72 -31.60 -11.10
CA LEU A 191 6.53 -31.59 -12.54
C LEU A 191 7.81 -32.02 -13.30
N GLY A 192 8.98 -31.78 -12.70
CA GLY A 192 10.29 -32.24 -13.23
C GLY A 192 10.60 -33.71 -12.99
N LYS A 193 9.92 -34.41 -12.07
CA LYS A 193 10.27 -35.80 -11.68
C LYS A 193 9.89 -36.87 -12.70
N GLY A 194 9.00 -36.65 -13.63
CA GLY A 194 8.46 -37.67 -14.54
C GLY A 194 9.12 -37.76 -15.91
N ARG A 195 10.00 -36.83 -16.26
CA ARG A 195 10.56 -36.74 -17.63
C ARG A 195 12.01 -37.18 -17.66
N LYS A 196 12.27 -38.35 -18.24
CA LYS A 196 13.61 -38.92 -18.51
C LYS A 196 14.40 -38.18 -19.61
N SER A 197 13.90 -37.04 -20.10
CA SER A 197 14.60 -36.25 -21.11
C SER A 197 15.73 -35.43 -20.47
N ALA A 198 16.93 -35.59 -20.98
CA ALA A 198 18.18 -34.96 -20.52
C ALA A 198 18.24 -33.44 -20.88
N GLY A 199 17.14 -32.72 -20.76
CA GLY A 199 17.06 -31.27 -21.04
C GLY A 199 17.62 -30.43 -19.90
N THR A 200 18.33 -29.36 -20.25
CA THR A 200 18.89 -28.36 -19.31
C THR A 200 17.86 -27.84 -18.31
N HIS A 201 16.58 -27.75 -18.71
CA HIS A 201 15.47 -27.24 -17.88
C HIS A 201 15.21 -28.13 -16.66
N ILE A 202 15.23 -29.48 -16.82
CA ILE A 202 14.93 -30.42 -15.72
C ILE A 202 16.06 -30.40 -14.68
N ALA A 203 17.30 -30.30 -15.11
CA ALA A 203 18.43 -30.18 -14.21
C ALA A 203 18.37 -28.89 -13.38
N VAL A 204 17.94 -27.78 -13.98
CA VAL A 204 17.75 -26.49 -13.27
C VAL A 204 16.65 -26.61 -12.19
N PHE A 205 15.49 -27.17 -12.51
CA PHE A 205 14.39 -27.31 -11.53
C PHE A 205 14.76 -28.24 -10.35
N GLN A 206 15.50 -29.32 -10.61
CA GLN A 206 16.01 -30.20 -9.56
C GLN A 206 17.06 -29.51 -8.68
N SER A 207 17.94 -28.68 -9.27
CA SER A 207 18.92 -27.91 -8.51
C SER A 207 18.26 -26.84 -7.64
N MET A 208 17.21 -26.16 -8.15
CA MET A 208 16.43 -25.18 -7.40
C MET A 208 15.78 -25.78 -6.15
N SER A 209 15.20 -26.97 -6.24
CA SER A 209 14.57 -27.63 -5.09
C SER A 209 15.56 -27.97 -3.96
N LYS A 210 16.83 -28.27 -4.28
CA LYS A 210 17.88 -28.53 -3.29
C LYS A 210 18.32 -27.27 -2.52
N ARG A 211 18.11 -26.09 -3.09
CA ARG A 211 18.46 -24.77 -2.52
C ARG A 211 17.22 -23.96 -2.12
N ALA A 212 16.11 -24.64 -1.86
CA ALA A 212 14.81 -24.00 -1.64
C ALA A 212 14.86 -22.87 -0.59
N SER A 213 15.58 -23.04 0.53
CA SER A 213 15.64 -22.02 1.60
C SER A 213 16.23 -20.68 1.12
N THR A 214 17.30 -20.73 0.31
CA THR A 214 17.91 -19.49 -0.23
C THR A 214 17.01 -18.86 -1.30
N LEU A 215 16.40 -19.69 -2.15
CA LEU A 215 15.51 -19.23 -3.21
C LEU A 215 14.20 -18.64 -2.65
N VAL A 216 13.67 -19.22 -1.57
CA VAL A 216 12.50 -18.67 -0.86
C VAL A 216 12.83 -17.27 -0.33
N LEU A 217 14.00 -17.09 0.32
CA LEU A 217 14.39 -15.79 0.83
C LEU A 217 14.51 -14.73 -0.29
N GLN A 218 15.15 -15.10 -1.40
CA GLN A 218 15.27 -14.24 -2.59
C GLN A 218 13.90 -13.90 -3.17
N GLY A 219 13.07 -14.94 -3.37
CA GLY A 219 11.74 -14.80 -3.96
C GLY A 219 10.81 -13.94 -3.11
N VAL A 220 10.80 -14.14 -1.80
CA VAL A 220 9.98 -13.35 -0.86
C VAL A 220 10.39 -11.88 -0.87
N SER A 221 11.67 -11.58 -0.80
CA SER A 221 12.16 -10.20 -0.79
C SER A 221 11.81 -9.46 -2.10
N LEU A 222 11.94 -10.15 -3.24
CA LEU A 222 11.57 -9.59 -4.52
C LEU A 222 10.04 -9.46 -4.66
N ALA A 223 9.29 -10.47 -4.19
CA ALA A 223 7.84 -10.48 -4.25
C ALA A 223 7.22 -9.36 -3.40
N LEU A 224 7.77 -9.07 -2.22
CA LEU A 224 7.30 -7.96 -1.38
C LEU A 224 7.44 -6.60 -2.08
N GLY A 225 8.59 -6.35 -2.73
CA GLY A 225 8.78 -5.12 -3.48
C GLY A 225 7.84 -5.00 -4.69
N LEU A 226 7.68 -6.09 -5.44
CA LEU A 226 6.79 -6.14 -6.60
C LEU A 226 5.31 -6.07 -6.18
N ALA A 227 4.91 -6.72 -5.08
CA ALA A 227 3.53 -6.69 -4.61
C ALA A 227 3.09 -5.26 -4.26
N ALA A 228 3.96 -4.47 -3.63
CA ALA A 228 3.68 -3.07 -3.32
C ALA A 228 3.45 -2.23 -4.59
N LEU A 229 4.28 -2.41 -5.64
CA LEU A 229 4.09 -1.73 -6.92
C LEU A 229 2.83 -2.18 -7.65
N LEU A 230 2.57 -3.49 -7.69
CA LEU A 230 1.40 -4.04 -8.37
C LEU A 230 0.10 -3.67 -7.64
N MET A 231 0.10 -3.66 -6.30
CA MET A 231 -1.04 -3.21 -5.52
C MET A 231 -1.40 -1.75 -5.85
N LEU A 232 -0.38 -0.90 -5.97
CA LEU A 232 -0.60 0.49 -6.35
C LEU A 232 -1.18 0.59 -7.77
N ALA A 233 -0.67 -0.20 -8.72
CA ALA A 233 -1.18 -0.23 -10.09
C ALA A 233 -2.64 -0.70 -10.15
N VAL A 234 -3.01 -1.71 -9.34
CA VAL A 234 -4.40 -2.19 -9.20
C VAL A 234 -5.30 -1.10 -8.61
N VAL A 235 -4.85 -0.45 -7.54
CA VAL A 235 -5.66 0.62 -6.89
C VAL A 235 -5.84 1.82 -7.80
N GLN A 236 -4.79 2.27 -8.50
CA GLN A 236 -4.87 3.44 -9.38
C GLN A 236 -5.56 3.16 -10.71
N GLY A 237 -5.28 2.03 -11.33
CA GLY A 237 -5.87 1.67 -12.62
C GLY A 237 -7.27 1.11 -12.46
N ASP A 238 -7.39 -0.08 -11.86
CA ASP A 238 -8.65 -0.81 -11.87
C ASP A 238 -9.73 -0.21 -10.95
N LEU A 239 -9.36 0.20 -9.72
CA LEU A 239 -10.37 0.64 -8.74
C LEU A 239 -10.90 2.04 -9.06
N ILE A 240 -10.02 2.97 -9.44
CA ILE A 240 -10.42 4.35 -9.76
C ILE A 240 -11.16 4.38 -11.10
N ASP A 241 -10.68 3.66 -12.12
CA ASP A 241 -11.34 3.62 -13.42
C ASP A 241 -12.71 2.95 -13.33
N ARG A 242 -12.84 1.84 -12.61
CA ARG A 242 -14.14 1.16 -12.39
C ARG A 242 -15.12 1.99 -11.57
N TRP A 243 -14.63 2.68 -10.55
CA TRP A 243 -15.47 3.63 -9.80
C TRP A 243 -16.05 4.71 -10.73
N GLN A 244 -15.29 5.12 -11.74
CA GLN A 244 -15.78 6.08 -12.75
C GLN A 244 -16.76 5.47 -13.75
N GLU A 245 -16.55 4.20 -14.14
CA GLU A 245 -17.46 3.46 -15.01
C GLU A 245 -18.78 3.12 -14.29
N ALA A 246 -18.75 3.01 -12.95
CA ALA A 246 -19.94 2.80 -12.14
C ALA A 246 -20.85 4.05 -12.06
N VAL A 247 -20.32 5.25 -12.34
CA VAL A 247 -21.12 6.48 -12.42
C VAL A 247 -21.88 6.48 -13.74
N PRO A 248 -23.23 6.48 -13.74
CA PRO A 248 -24.03 6.49 -14.97
C PRO A 248 -23.67 7.66 -15.90
N GLU A 249 -23.77 7.46 -17.21
CA GLU A 249 -23.48 8.53 -18.19
C GLU A 249 -24.44 9.74 -18.05
N ASP A 250 -25.62 9.52 -17.51
CA ASP A 250 -26.65 10.50 -17.23
C ASP A 250 -26.58 11.07 -15.81
N ALA A 251 -25.58 10.66 -15.01
CA ALA A 251 -25.41 11.18 -13.65
C ALA A 251 -25.31 12.71 -13.63
N PRO A 252 -25.93 13.35 -12.62
CA PRO A 252 -25.90 14.80 -12.49
C PRO A 252 -24.48 15.37 -12.43
N ASN A 253 -24.19 16.34 -13.29
CA ASN A 253 -22.89 17.00 -13.35
C ASN A 253 -22.92 18.44 -12.82
N ARG A 254 -24.10 18.92 -12.41
CA ARG A 254 -24.28 20.22 -11.75
C ARG A 254 -25.18 20.09 -10.54
N PHE A 255 -24.77 20.71 -9.43
CA PHE A 255 -25.63 20.93 -8.27
C PHE A 255 -25.93 22.42 -8.16
N VAL A 256 -27.19 22.77 -7.92
CA VAL A 256 -27.63 24.14 -7.72
C VAL A 256 -28.21 24.25 -6.31
N PHE A 257 -27.61 25.09 -5.49
CA PHE A 257 -27.98 25.30 -4.08
C PHE A 257 -28.53 26.69 -3.85
N ASN A 258 -29.18 26.84 -2.68
CA ASN A 258 -29.68 28.11 -2.18
C ASN A 258 -30.77 28.76 -3.07
N ILE A 259 -31.58 27.92 -3.71
CA ILE A 259 -32.73 28.35 -4.48
C ILE A 259 -33.80 28.79 -3.48
N GLN A 260 -34.27 30.05 -3.59
CA GLN A 260 -35.34 30.54 -2.72
C GLN A 260 -36.71 30.07 -3.23
N PRO A 261 -37.73 29.96 -2.36
CA PRO A 261 -39.05 29.46 -2.74
C PRO A 261 -39.71 30.20 -3.93
N ASP A 262 -39.49 31.51 -4.04
CA ASP A 262 -39.96 32.35 -5.13
C ASP A 262 -39.20 32.14 -6.46
N GLN A 263 -38.04 31.50 -6.43
CA GLN A 263 -37.18 31.24 -7.59
C GLN A 263 -37.38 29.83 -8.18
N VAL A 264 -38.05 28.93 -7.45
CA VAL A 264 -38.18 27.50 -7.79
C VAL A 264 -38.71 27.31 -9.21
N GLU A 265 -39.79 27.95 -9.59
CA GLU A 265 -40.41 27.81 -10.91
C GLU A 265 -39.48 28.30 -12.04
N GLY A 266 -38.85 29.46 -11.86
CA GLY A 266 -37.96 30.05 -12.87
C GLY A 266 -36.70 29.20 -13.08
N VAL A 267 -36.08 28.77 -11.98
CA VAL A 267 -34.89 27.88 -12.03
C VAL A 267 -35.25 26.53 -12.68
N GLN A 268 -36.40 25.96 -12.31
CA GLN A 268 -36.87 24.69 -12.89
C GLN A 268 -37.12 24.81 -14.39
N GLN A 269 -37.73 25.87 -14.86
CA GLN A 269 -37.97 26.11 -16.28
C GLN A 269 -36.64 26.23 -17.08
N THR A 270 -35.70 27.02 -16.53
CA THR A 270 -34.37 27.21 -17.16
C THR A 270 -33.62 25.89 -17.25
N LEU A 271 -33.60 25.11 -16.18
CA LEU A 271 -32.93 23.81 -16.15
C LEU A 271 -33.60 22.77 -17.04
N ASN A 272 -34.95 22.69 -17.04
CA ASN A 272 -35.69 21.75 -17.90
C ASN A 272 -35.48 22.00 -19.40
N THR A 273 -35.28 23.27 -19.80
CA THR A 273 -35.02 23.63 -21.20
C THR A 273 -33.64 23.12 -21.67
N ALA A 274 -32.70 22.99 -20.75
CA ALA A 274 -31.32 22.58 -21.04
C ALA A 274 -31.01 21.11 -20.73
N SER A 275 -31.77 20.51 -19.83
CA SER A 275 -31.64 19.11 -19.43
C SER A 275 -32.32 18.16 -20.42
N GLN A 276 -31.85 16.90 -20.43
CA GLN A 276 -32.50 15.82 -21.19
C GLN A 276 -33.61 15.12 -20.40
N SER A 277 -33.60 15.26 -19.09
CA SER A 277 -34.57 14.64 -18.18
C SER A 277 -35.27 15.70 -17.33
N PRO A 278 -36.49 15.45 -16.85
CA PRO A 278 -37.19 16.35 -15.94
C PRO A 278 -36.34 16.63 -14.68
N VAL A 279 -36.22 17.89 -14.32
CA VAL A 279 -35.43 18.31 -13.16
C VAL A 279 -36.31 18.39 -11.93
N ASN A 280 -35.97 17.63 -10.91
CA ASN A 280 -36.64 17.68 -9.60
C ASN A 280 -35.86 18.62 -8.66
N LEU A 281 -36.59 19.47 -7.99
CA LEU A 281 -36.06 20.31 -6.94
C LEU A 281 -36.49 19.75 -5.59
N TYR A 282 -35.55 19.75 -4.63
CA TYR A 282 -35.78 19.18 -3.31
C TYR A 282 -35.70 20.30 -2.25
N PRO A 283 -36.67 20.36 -1.33
CA PRO A 283 -36.63 21.32 -0.23
C PRO A 283 -35.53 20.92 0.76
N MET A 284 -34.90 21.93 1.36
CA MET A 284 -33.85 21.77 2.34
C MET A 284 -34.07 22.71 3.51
N VAL A 285 -34.29 22.16 4.69
CA VAL A 285 -34.46 22.85 5.96
C VAL A 285 -33.23 22.59 6.83
N ARG A 286 -32.64 23.62 7.40
CA ARG A 286 -31.51 23.46 8.32
C ARG A 286 -32.01 23.21 9.73
N GLY A 287 -31.56 22.12 10.35
CA GLY A 287 -31.90 21.77 11.72
C GLY A 287 -30.75 21.08 12.43
N ARG A 288 -30.59 21.35 13.72
CA ARG A 288 -29.58 20.69 14.55
C ARG A 288 -30.24 19.62 15.42
N LEU A 289 -29.70 18.43 15.44
CA LEU A 289 -30.14 17.37 16.35
C LEU A 289 -29.74 17.75 17.79
N SER A 290 -30.73 17.94 18.66
CA SER A 290 -30.54 18.45 20.03
C SER A 290 -30.80 17.39 21.11
N ALA A 291 -31.71 16.43 20.87
CA ALA A 291 -31.98 15.36 21.81
C ALA A 291 -32.39 14.06 21.10
N ILE A 292 -32.14 12.94 21.75
CA ILE A 292 -32.57 11.59 21.37
C ILE A 292 -33.31 10.99 22.57
N ASN A 293 -34.56 10.53 22.37
CA ASN A 293 -35.40 9.95 23.41
C ASN A 293 -35.54 10.88 24.64
N ASP A 294 -35.75 12.18 24.40
CA ASP A 294 -35.84 13.22 25.40
C ASP A 294 -34.55 13.50 26.20
N GLU A 295 -33.43 12.82 25.88
CA GLU A 295 -32.13 13.11 26.46
C GLU A 295 -31.36 14.10 25.58
N ILE A 296 -30.89 15.18 26.19
CA ILE A 296 -30.08 16.19 25.49
C ILE A 296 -28.72 15.60 25.13
N ILE A 297 -28.37 15.69 23.86
CA ILE A 297 -27.09 15.18 23.35
C ILE A 297 -26.14 16.32 23.00
N THR A 298 -24.87 16.06 23.22
CA THR A 298 -23.74 16.92 22.83
C THR A 298 -22.69 16.09 22.10
N ALA A 299 -21.73 16.74 21.48
CA ALA A 299 -20.61 16.02 20.86
C ALA A 299 -19.86 15.11 21.84
N GLU A 300 -19.80 15.47 23.13
CA GLU A 300 -19.12 14.72 24.18
C GLU A 300 -19.85 13.40 24.53
N THR A 301 -21.14 13.29 24.18
CA THR A 301 -21.94 12.07 24.40
C THR A 301 -21.42 10.88 23.56
N PHE A 302 -20.78 11.17 22.42
CA PHE A 302 -20.33 10.16 21.48
C PHE A 302 -18.81 9.96 21.49
N THR A 303 -18.36 8.72 21.44
CA THR A 303 -16.92 8.38 21.33
C THR A 303 -16.44 8.39 19.86
N ASP A 304 -17.33 8.11 18.92
CA ASP A 304 -17.03 8.14 17.49
C ASP A 304 -16.96 9.56 16.96
N GLU A 305 -15.90 9.90 16.24
CA GLU A 305 -15.65 11.20 15.65
C GLU A 305 -16.70 11.61 14.60
N ARG A 306 -17.21 10.64 13.84
CA ARG A 306 -18.24 10.87 12.82
C ARG A 306 -19.58 11.17 13.45
N ALA A 307 -19.94 10.49 14.55
CA ALA A 307 -21.14 10.78 15.33
C ALA A 307 -21.07 12.18 15.95
N ARG A 308 -19.93 12.59 16.54
CA ARG A 308 -19.70 13.94 17.05
C ARG A 308 -19.95 15.00 15.98
N ASN A 309 -19.31 14.85 14.82
CA ASN A 309 -19.47 15.78 13.70
C ASN A 309 -20.92 15.88 13.20
N THR A 310 -21.71 14.80 13.31
CA THR A 310 -23.12 14.79 12.93
C THR A 310 -23.98 15.61 13.89
N VAL A 311 -23.67 15.59 15.18
CA VAL A 311 -24.41 16.32 16.22
C VAL A 311 -23.98 17.79 16.32
N GLU A 312 -22.69 18.11 16.07
CA GLU A 312 -22.18 19.49 16.16
C GLU A 312 -22.68 20.40 15.04
N ARG A 313 -22.89 19.86 13.85
CA ARG A 313 -23.29 20.65 12.68
C ARG A 313 -24.80 20.71 12.52
N GLU A 314 -25.26 21.75 11.82
CA GLU A 314 -26.60 21.74 11.27
C GLU A 314 -26.73 20.67 10.19
N LEU A 315 -27.77 19.87 10.26
CA LEU A 315 -28.13 18.87 9.25
C LEU A 315 -29.06 19.51 8.21
N ASN A 316 -28.92 19.05 6.98
CA ASN A 316 -29.86 19.35 5.93
C ASN A 316 -31.01 18.34 6.03
N LEU A 317 -32.15 18.78 6.53
CA LEU A 317 -33.39 18.03 6.59
C LEU A 317 -34.16 18.26 5.30
N SER A 318 -34.96 17.29 4.88
CA SER A 318 -35.84 17.43 3.72
C SER A 318 -37.22 16.89 4.03
N PHE A 319 -38.16 17.13 3.14
CA PHE A 319 -39.47 16.52 3.20
C PHE A 319 -39.90 15.99 1.83
N ALA A 320 -40.63 14.88 1.84
CA ALA A 320 -41.17 14.28 0.63
C ALA A 320 -42.36 13.37 0.96
N ASP A 321 -43.40 13.41 0.11
CA ASP A 321 -44.57 12.54 0.26
C ASP A 321 -44.34 11.15 -0.34
N THR A 322 -43.47 11.07 -1.33
CA THR A 322 -43.10 9.81 -1.96
C THR A 322 -41.64 9.44 -1.71
N LEU A 323 -41.34 8.14 -1.61
CA LEU A 323 -39.98 7.65 -1.46
C LEU A 323 -39.12 8.09 -2.67
N PRO A 324 -37.99 8.79 -2.45
CA PRO A 324 -37.07 9.14 -3.52
C PRO A 324 -36.58 7.90 -4.29
N THR A 325 -36.47 8.02 -5.62
CA THR A 325 -36.20 6.88 -6.54
C THR A 325 -34.92 6.11 -6.26
N HIS A 326 -33.91 6.75 -5.65
CA HIS A 326 -32.60 6.15 -5.33
C HIS A 326 -32.48 5.74 -3.86
N ASN A 327 -33.60 5.63 -3.16
CA ASN A 327 -33.67 5.17 -1.79
C ASN A 327 -34.45 3.87 -1.70
N SER A 328 -34.05 2.97 -0.81
CA SER A 328 -34.75 1.76 -0.44
C SER A 328 -35.03 1.71 1.04
N ILE A 329 -36.15 1.12 1.44
CA ILE A 329 -36.50 0.95 2.86
C ILE A 329 -35.75 -0.28 3.39
N ALA A 330 -34.85 -0.08 4.35
CA ALA A 330 -34.15 -1.15 5.06
C ALA A 330 -34.99 -1.69 6.22
N ALA A 331 -35.72 -0.82 6.94
CA ALA A 331 -36.61 -1.21 8.03
C ALA A 331 -37.79 -0.24 8.14
N GLY A 332 -38.96 -0.73 8.57
CA GLY A 332 -40.17 0.06 8.73
C GLY A 332 -40.98 0.23 7.44
N SER A 333 -41.75 1.30 7.34
CA SER A 333 -42.57 1.65 6.18
C SER A 333 -42.44 3.15 5.89
N TRP A 334 -42.65 3.52 4.61
CA TRP A 334 -42.74 4.91 4.24
C TRP A 334 -44.00 5.57 4.87
N PHE A 335 -44.02 6.87 4.93
CA PHE A 335 -45.08 7.68 5.54
C PHE A 335 -46.47 7.37 4.95
N ASP A 336 -47.50 7.38 5.82
CA ASP A 336 -48.89 7.32 5.40
C ASP A 336 -49.34 8.68 4.81
N GLU A 337 -50.39 8.71 3.97
CA GLU A 337 -50.92 9.92 3.35
C GLU A 337 -51.37 10.99 4.35
N THR A 338 -51.66 10.61 5.57
CA THR A 338 -52.06 11.55 6.67
C THR A 338 -51.38 11.12 7.97
N PRO A 339 -50.15 11.58 8.22
CA PRO A 339 -49.43 11.22 9.43
C PRO A 339 -50.12 11.82 10.68
N VAL A 340 -50.44 10.95 11.63
CA VAL A 340 -51.08 11.35 12.90
C VAL A 340 -50.08 12.01 13.86
N LYS A 341 -48.78 11.75 13.65
CA LYS A 341 -47.66 12.27 14.45
C LYS A 341 -46.55 12.76 13.53
N ALA A 342 -45.65 13.56 14.10
CA ALA A 342 -44.42 13.91 13.39
C ALA A 342 -43.52 12.67 13.27
N GLU A 343 -43.28 12.24 12.06
CA GLU A 343 -42.48 11.08 11.69
C GLU A 343 -41.22 11.51 10.99
N VAL A 344 -40.17 10.66 11.07
CA VAL A 344 -38.90 10.86 10.37
C VAL A 344 -38.35 9.56 9.83
N SER A 345 -37.88 9.60 8.60
CA SER A 345 -37.14 8.53 7.97
C SER A 345 -35.64 8.86 8.02
N VAL A 346 -34.84 7.94 8.55
CA VAL A 346 -33.42 8.14 8.82
C VAL A 346 -32.58 7.26 7.87
N GLU A 347 -31.42 7.76 7.46
CA GLU A 347 -30.44 6.98 6.71
C GLU A 347 -29.75 5.97 7.62
N ASP A 348 -29.58 4.73 7.13
CA ASP A 348 -29.05 3.58 7.86
C ASP A 348 -27.67 3.85 8.51
N GLY A 349 -26.72 4.39 7.75
CA GLY A 349 -25.40 4.71 8.27
C GLY A 349 -25.38 5.80 9.34
N VAL A 350 -26.36 6.73 9.36
CA VAL A 350 -26.54 7.69 10.45
C VAL A 350 -27.18 7.02 11.64
N ALA A 351 -28.19 6.16 11.41
CA ALA A 351 -28.85 5.39 12.46
C ALA A 351 -27.83 4.52 13.23
N GLU A 352 -26.97 3.81 12.51
CA GLU A 352 -25.92 2.98 13.11
C GLU A 352 -24.90 3.81 13.91
N ARG A 353 -24.42 4.93 13.35
CA ARG A 353 -23.42 5.80 14.01
C ARG A 353 -23.93 6.44 15.28
N LEU A 354 -25.18 6.85 15.30
CA LEU A 354 -25.83 7.47 16.47
C LEU A 354 -26.40 6.45 17.45
N GLY A 355 -26.47 5.17 17.07
CA GLY A 355 -27.05 4.10 17.87
C GLY A 355 -28.56 4.23 18.05
N ILE A 356 -29.26 4.77 17.04
CA ILE A 356 -30.71 4.99 17.04
C ILE A 356 -31.42 3.98 16.15
N GLY A 357 -32.66 3.67 16.47
CA GLY A 357 -33.47 2.66 15.79
C GLY A 357 -34.93 3.05 15.63
N MET A 358 -35.72 2.10 15.12
CA MET A 358 -37.16 2.27 14.94
C MET A 358 -37.85 2.60 16.25
N GLY A 359 -38.71 3.62 16.23
CA GLY A 359 -39.48 4.10 17.39
C GLY A 359 -38.76 5.09 18.30
N ASP A 360 -37.46 5.33 18.08
CA ASP A 360 -36.74 6.38 18.81
C ASP A 360 -37.24 7.77 18.40
N LYS A 361 -37.20 8.71 19.35
CA LYS A 361 -37.62 10.09 19.14
C LYS A 361 -36.41 10.98 18.94
N LEU A 362 -36.39 11.72 17.84
CA LEU A 362 -35.38 12.72 17.52
C LEU A 362 -35.94 14.11 17.68
N THR A 363 -35.26 14.97 18.45
CA THR A 363 -35.63 16.38 18.60
C THR A 363 -34.60 17.23 17.85
N PHE A 364 -35.09 18.04 16.92
CA PHE A 364 -34.30 18.98 16.14
C PHE A 364 -34.60 20.41 16.56
N ASP A 365 -33.59 21.25 16.65
CA ASP A 365 -33.74 22.68 16.74
C ASP A 365 -33.70 23.28 15.32
N ILE A 366 -34.80 23.85 14.87
CA ILE A 366 -34.97 24.48 13.56
C ILE A 366 -35.25 25.95 13.75
N ALA A 367 -34.27 26.80 13.50
CA ALA A 367 -34.35 28.25 13.68
C ALA A 367 -34.90 28.66 15.07
N GLY A 368 -34.48 27.96 16.13
CA GLY A 368 -34.92 28.22 17.52
C GLY A 368 -36.24 27.55 17.92
N THR A 369 -36.85 26.77 17.03
CA THR A 369 -38.10 26.03 17.32
C THR A 369 -37.79 24.52 17.41
N PRO A 370 -38.07 23.87 18.56
CA PRO A 370 -37.86 22.43 18.69
C PRO A 370 -38.95 21.66 17.92
N LEU A 371 -38.50 20.67 17.15
CA LEU A 371 -39.34 19.70 16.45
C LEU A 371 -38.95 18.28 16.89
N THR A 372 -39.91 17.55 17.47
CA THR A 372 -39.69 16.13 17.85
C THR A 372 -40.47 15.23 16.92
N ALA A 373 -39.77 14.22 16.36
CA ALA A 373 -40.35 13.24 15.45
C ALA A 373 -39.89 11.82 15.82
N GLU A 374 -40.76 10.84 15.57
CA GLU A 374 -40.50 9.41 15.81
C GLU A 374 -39.92 8.76 14.55
N ILE A 375 -38.91 7.90 14.69
CA ILE A 375 -38.35 7.14 13.57
C ILE A 375 -39.31 6.04 13.15
N THR A 376 -39.90 6.16 11.96
CA THR A 376 -40.84 5.19 11.39
C THR A 376 -40.26 4.39 10.25
N SER A 377 -39.13 4.83 9.70
CA SER A 377 -38.40 4.06 8.70
C SER A 377 -36.90 4.35 8.71
N ILE A 378 -36.11 3.33 8.36
CA ILE A 378 -34.68 3.41 8.08
C ILE A 378 -34.48 3.17 6.59
N ARG A 379 -33.70 4.04 5.93
CA ARG A 379 -33.47 4.02 4.49
C ARG A 379 -32.03 3.74 4.17
N GLU A 380 -31.80 2.95 3.14
CA GLU A 380 -30.52 2.79 2.48
C GLU A 380 -30.43 3.75 1.28
N LEU A 381 -29.35 4.54 1.22
CA LEU A 381 -29.11 5.53 0.17
C LEU A 381 -28.02 5.05 -0.79
N ARG A 382 -28.25 5.20 -2.09
CA ARG A 382 -27.21 5.02 -3.09
C ARG A 382 -26.45 6.32 -3.33
N TRP A 383 -25.34 6.48 -2.65
CA TRP A 383 -24.47 7.67 -2.75
C TRP A 383 -23.74 7.78 -4.10
N ASP A 384 -23.59 6.67 -4.82
CA ASP A 384 -22.97 6.58 -6.15
C ASP A 384 -23.84 7.17 -7.28
N SER A 385 -25.13 7.38 -7.03
CA SER A 385 -26.06 7.96 -7.99
C SER A 385 -25.77 9.41 -8.36
N MET A 386 -24.95 10.12 -7.58
CA MET A 386 -24.72 11.58 -7.68
C MET A 386 -26.00 12.43 -7.64
N GLU A 387 -27.09 11.88 -7.14
CA GLU A 387 -28.35 12.62 -6.94
C GLU A 387 -28.42 13.26 -5.56
N VAL A 388 -29.37 14.20 -5.40
CA VAL A 388 -29.61 14.86 -4.11
C VAL A 388 -30.19 13.85 -3.13
N ASN A 389 -29.47 13.61 -2.03
CA ASN A 389 -29.89 12.74 -0.93
C ASN A 389 -29.82 13.46 0.41
N PHE A 390 -30.70 13.08 1.34
CA PHE A 390 -30.76 13.64 2.68
C PHE A 390 -30.71 12.54 3.73
N PHE A 391 -30.00 12.80 4.82
CA PHE A 391 -29.91 11.87 5.94
C PHE A 391 -31.26 11.69 6.67
N MET A 392 -32.04 12.77 6.76
CA MET A 392 -33.32 12.79 7.42
C MET A 392 -34.39 13.35 6.46
N VAL A 393 -35.46 12.60 6.29
CA VAL A 393 -36.63 13.06 5.48
C VAL A 393 -37.87 12.96 6.34
N PHE A 394 -38.76 13.94 6.19
CA PHE A 394 -40.00 14.09 6.93
C PHE A 394 -41.19 14.09 5.97
N PRO A 395 -42.41 13.88 6.46
CA PRO A 395 -43.62 14.23 5.71
C PRO A 395 -43.69 15.73 5.41
N THR A 396 -44.24 16.09 4.26
CA THR A 396 -44.32 17.50 3.83
C THR A 396 -44.99 18.41 4.87
N GLU A 397 -46.07 17.96 5.49
CA GLU A 397 -46.82 18.73 6.47
C GLU A 397 -46.01 19.15 7.70
N VAL A 398 -44.95 18.39 8.03
CA VAL A 398 -44.14 18.60 9.23
C VAL A 398 -43.15 19.75 9.03
N LEU A 399 -42.52 19.86 7.85
CA LEU A 399 -41.42 20.81 7.62
C LEU A 399 -41.77 22.00 6.70
N GLN A 400 -42.87 21.95 5.92
CA GLN A 400 -43.18 22.96 4.92
C GLN A 400 -43.33 24.38 5.49
N SER A 401 -43.67 24.54 6.79
CA SER A 401 -43.84 25.82 7.45
C SER A 401 -42.54 26.45 7.95
N PHE A 402 -41.44 25.72 7.95
CA PHE A 402 -40.13 26.19 8.39
C PHE A 402 -39.38 26.93 7.28
N PRO A 403 -38.42 27.82 7.64
CA PRO A 403 -37.55 28.46 6.66
C PRO A 403 -36.80 27.41 5.84
N GLN A 404 -36.93 27.53 4.52
CA GLN A 404 -36.39 26.52 3.61
C GLN A 404 -35.71 27.15 2.40
N THR A 405 -34.74 26.46 1.87
CA THR A 405 -34.17 26.69 0.55
C THR A 405 -34.35 25.43 -0.29
N TRP A 406 -34.06 25.50 -1.57
CA TRP A 406 -34.20 24.35 -2.46
C TRP A 406 -32.85 24.02 -3.09
N ILE A 407 -32.68 22.75 -3.40
CA ILE A 407 -31.50 22.20 -4.04
C ILE A 407 -31.92 21.28 -5.19
N THR A 408 -31.11 21.25 -6.22
CA THR A 408 -31.29 20.26 -7.30
C THR A 408 -29.96 19.77 -7.80
N SER A 409 -29.96 18.57 -8.38
CA SER A 409 -28.88 18.04 -9.20
C SER A 409 -29.41 17.82 -10.61
N VAL A 410 -28.60 18.13 -11.61
CA VAL A 410 -29.00 18.04 -13.02
C VAL A 410 -27.86 17.58 -13.91
N SER A 411 -28.15 16.73 -14.89
CA SER A 411 -27.22 16.35 -15.95
C SER A 411 -27.43 17.29 -17.14
N LEU A 412 -26.44 18.14 -17.40
CA LEU A 412 -26.42 19.05 -18.54
C LEU A 412 -25.41 18.56 -19.57
N GLN A 413 -25.75 18.72 -20.85
CA GLN A 413 -24.79 18.47 -21.95
C GLN A 413 -23.59 19.41 -21.80
N LYS A 414 -22.39 18.90 -22.12
CA LYS A 414 -21.11 19.63 -21.90
C LYS A 414 -21.06 21.00 -22.59
N ASP A 415 -21.69 21.14 -23.75
CA ASP A 415 -21.78 22.39 -24.51
C ASP A 415 -22.74 23.40 -23.89
N LYS A 416 -23.79 22.94 -23.20
CA LYS A 416 -24.82 23.78 -22.56
C LYS A 416 -24.53 24.07 -21.08
N ALA A 417 -23.76 23.24 -20.41
CA ALA A 417 -23.55 23.31 -18.96
C ALA A 417 -22.97 24.66 -18.49
N ILE A 418 -21.95 25.19 -19.16
CA ILE A 418 -21.33 26.47 -18.81
C ILE A 418 -22.27 27.67 -19.14
N PRO A 419 -22.89 27.76 -20.35
CA PRO A 419 -23.85 28.82 -20.64
C PRO A 419 -25.00 28.88 -19.64
N VAL A 420 -25.65 27.75 -19.36
CA VAL A 420 -26.79 27.66 -18.43
C VAL A 420 -26.38 28.03 -17.00
N SER A 421 -25.25 27.51 -16.52
CA SER A 421 -24.73 27.89 -15.19
C SER A 421 -24.48 29.40 -15.06
N ARG A 422 -23.97 30.01 -16.13
CA ARG A 422 -23.71 31.45 -16.17
C ARG A 422 -24.98 32.26 -16.24
N GLU A 423 -25.99 31.79 -16.97
CA GLU A 423 -27.32 32.40 -17.05
C GLU A 423 -28.02 32.38 -15.69
N LEU A 424 -28.05 31.23 -15.00
CA LEU A 424 -28.64 31.07 -13.69
C LEU A 424 -28.01 32.02 -12.65
N VAL A 425 -26.69 32.10 -12.59
CA VAL A 425 -25.98 32.97 -11.64
C VAL A 425 -26.18 34.44 -11.97
N ARG A 426 -26.34 34.79 -13.26
CA ARG A 426 -26.63 36.15 -13.66
C ARG A 426 -28.07 36.60 -13.30
N GLU A 427 -29.03 35.68 -13.46
CA GLU A 427 -30.45 35.97 -13.15
C GLU A 427 -30.72 35.89 -11.66
N TYR A 428 -30.10 34.93 -10.97
CA TYR A 428 -30.24 34.68 -9.54
C TYR A 428 -28.89 34.70 -8.84
N PRO A 429 -28.34 35.84 -8.45
CA PRO A 429 -26.97 35.96 -7.90
C PRO A 429 -26.74 35.24 -6.56
N ASN A 430 -27.81 34.87 -5.85
CA ASN A 430 -27.76 34.10 -4.61
C ASN A 430 -27.51 32.60 -4.84
N LEU A 431 -27.69 32.09 -6.07
CA LEU A 431 -27.50 30.69 -6.36
C LEU A 431 -26.01 30.31 -6.34
N THR A 432 -25.74 29.15 -5.79
CA THR A 432 -24.44 28.51 -5.89
C THR A 432 -24.56 27.34 -6.83
N VAL A 433 -23.84 27.41 -7.95
CA VAL A 433 -23.78 26.31 -8.93
C VAL A 433 -22.43 25.60 -8.78
N LEU A 434 -22.47 24.35 -8.35
CA LEU A 434 -21.29 23.49 -8.19
C LEU A 434 -21.14 22.60 -9.43
N ASP A 435 -19.97 22.65 -10.05
CA ASP A 435 -19.58 21.78 -11.14
C ASP A 435 -18.91 20.51 -10.57
N THR A 436 -19.63 19.41 -10.55
CA THR A 436 -19.10 18.13 -10.04
C THR A 436 -18.04 17.54 -10.96
N GLU A 437 -18.10 17.77 -12.28
CA GLU A 437 -17.10 17.29 -13.23
C GLU A 437 -15.73 17.94 -12.96
N LEU A 438 -15.70 19.25 -12.63
CA LEU A 438 -14.48 19.94 -12.23
C LEU A 438 -13.91 19.38 -10.93
N VAL A 439 -14.76 19.13 -9.92
CA VAL A 439 -14.34 18.56 -8.64
C VAL A 439 -13.75 17.17 -8.83
N ILE A 440 -14.45 16.31 -9.58
CA ILE A 440 -13.97 14.93 -9.89
C ILE A 440 -12.65 14.98 -10.67
N THR A 441 -12.54 15.87 -11.66
CA THR A 441 -11.31 16.03 -12.45
C THR A 441 -10.14 16.48 -11.58
N GLN A 442 -10.37 17.42 -10.67
CA GLN A 442 -9.35 17.88 -9.71
C GLN A 442 -8.94 16.76 -8.75
N LEU A 443 -9.91 16.01 -8.24
CA LEU A 443 -9.64 14.84 -7.39
C LEU A 443 -8.80 13.79 -8.13
N ARG A 444 -9.13 13.48 -9.39
CA ARG A 444 -8.33 12.57 -10.24
C ARG A 444 -6.90 13.04 -10.38
N LYS A 445 -6.72 14.33 -10.66
CA LYS A 445 -5.37 14.91 -10.79
C LYS A 445 -4.58 14.73 -9.50
N ILE A 446 -5.20 15.02 -8.34
CA ILE A 446 -4.59 14.86 -7.02
C ILE A 446 -4.22 13.38 -6.77
N LEU A 447 -5.17 12.46 -6.97
CA LEU A 447 -4.95 11.03 -6.76
C LEU A 447 -3.86 10.47 -7.70
N GLY A 448 -3.85 10.90 -8.96
CA GLY A 448 -2.83 10.52 -9.92
C GLY A 448 -1.43 10.96 -9.51
N GLN A 449 -1.27 12.20 -9.06
CA GLN A 449 0.03 12.74 -8.63
C GLN A 449 0.52 12.11 -7.32
N VAL A 450 -0.38 11.93 -6.33
CA VAL A 450 -0.06 11.20 -5.09
C VAL A 450 0.37 9.77 -5.41
N GLY A 451 -0.33 9.12 -6.33
CA GLY A 451 0.03 7.78 -6.77
C GLY A 451 1.40 7.71 -7.44
N GLN A 452 1.75 8.65 -8.31
CA GLN A 452 3.08 8.72 -8.91
C GLN A 452 4.17 8.91 -7.84
N ALA A 453 3.92 9.75 -6.82
CA ALA A 453 4.84 9.93 -5.72
C ALA A 453 5.05 8.64 -4.91
N VAL A 454 3.97 7.91 -4.62
CA VAL A 454 4.03 6.61 -3.94
C VAL A 454 4.74 5.57 -4.82
N GLN A 455 4.44 5.52 -6.11
CA GLN A 455 5.12 4.64 -7.06
C GLN A 455 6.64 4.89 -7.11
N PHE A 456 7.04 6.15 -7.09
CA PHE A 456 8.45 6.54 -7.03
C PHE A 456 9.13 5.98 -5.77
N VAL A 457 8.49 6.06 -4.59
CA VAL A 457 9.02 5.48 -3.35
C VAL A 457 9.08 3.95 -3.42
N PHE A 458 8.08 3.29 -4.01
CA PHE A 458 8.11 1.83 -4.15
C PHE A 458 9.20 1.31 -5.09
N LEU A 459 9.70 2.12 -6.03
CA LEU A 459 10.89 1.74 -6.82
C LEU A 459 12.11 1.46 -5.94
N PHE A 460 12.29 2.20 -4.84
CA PHE A 460 13.36 1.90 -3.86
C PHE A 460 13.13 0.57 -3.16
N THR A 461 11.88 0.19 -2.91
CA THR A 461 11.55 -1.13 -2.33
C THR A 461 11.91 -2.28 -3.28
N VAL A 462 11.62 -2.11 -4.58
CA VAL A 462 12.02 -3.09 -5.61
C VAL A 462 13.54 -3.13 -5.75
N ALA A 463 14.20 -1.98 -5.72
CA ALA A 463 15.67 -1.93 -5.74
C ALA A 463 16.28 -2.64 -4.52
N ALA A 464 15.72 -2.45 -3.32
CA ALA A 464 16.12 -3.18 -2.11
C ALA A 464 15.93 -4.69 -2.28
N GLY A 465 14.77 -5.14 -2.80
CA GLY A 465 14.51 -6.54 -3.14
C GLY A 465 15.51 -7.11 -4.16
N GLY A 466 15.83 -6.32 -5.19
CA GLY A 466 16.85 -6.66 -6.18
C GLY A 466 18.25 -6.80 -5.58
N LEU A 467 18.63 -5.91 -4.65
CA LEU A 467 19.90 -6.02 -3.92
C LEU A 467 19.97 -7.29 -3.07
N VAL A 468 18.85 -7.76 -2.50
CA VAL A 468 18.80 -9.08 -1.83
C VAL A 468 19.08 -10.20 -2.82
N VAL A 469 18.57 -10.14 -4.04
CA VAL A 469 18.90 -11.12 -5.09
C VAL A 469 20.41 -11.12 -5.37
N VAL A 470 21.01 -9.94 -5.55
CA VAL A 470 22.48 -9.80 -5.73
C VAL A 470 23.23 -10.42 -4.56
N ALA A 471 22.89 -10.07 -3.34
CA ALA A 471 23.51 -10.58 -2.12
C ALA A 471 23.43 -12.11 -2.03
N CYS A 472 22.29 -12.70 -2.33
CA CYS A 472 22.10 -14.15 -2.32
C CYS A 472 22.89 -14.87 -3.43
N VAL A 473 22.96 -14.29 -4.64
CA VAL A 473 23.77 -14.86 -5.73
C VAL A 473 25.25 -14.80 -5.37
N MET A 474 25.71 -13.71 -4.78
CA MET A 474 27.10 -13.58 -4.29
C MET A 474 27.40 -14.58 -3.17
N THR A 475 26.46 -14.81 -2.24
CA THR A 475 26.59 -15.81 -1.17
C THR A 475 26.78 -17.21 -1.71
N GLY A 476 26.02 -17.56 -2.73
CA GLY A 476 26.11 -18.86 -3.40
C GLY A 476 27.27 -18.98 -4.43
N ALA A 477 27.99 -17.87 -4.70
CA ALA A 477 28.96 -17.83 -5.80
C ALA A 477 30.06 -18.91 -5.70
N ARG A 478 30.61 -19.15 -4.51
CA ARG A 478 31.65 -20.19 -4.31
C ARG A 478 31.14 -21.60 -4.65
N VAL A 479 29.92 -21.93 -4.19
CA VAL A 479 29.30 -23.23 -4.48
C VAL A 479 28.99 -23.36 -5.97
N ARG A 480 28.42 -22.30 -6.55
CA ARG A 480 28.09 -22.26 -7.99
C ARG A 480 29.33 -22.33 -8.87
N THR A 481 30.42 -21.65 -8.48
CA THR A 481 31.69 -21.70 -9.22
C THR A 481 32.29 -23.12 -9.20
N ARG A 482 32.21 -23.80 -8.06
CA ARG A 482 32.67 -25.21 -7.94
C ARG A 482 31.80 -26.14 -8.79
N GLU A 483 30.49 -26.02 -8.74
CA GLU A 483 29.56 -26.79 -9.59
C GLU A 483 29.82 -26.53 -11.08
N ALA A 484 29.95 -25.24 -11.46
CA ALA A 484 30.27 -24.85 -12.83
C ALA A 484 31.62 -25.46 -13.32
N ALA A 485 32.64 -25.49 -12.44
CA ALA A 485 33.91 -26.11 -12.75
C ALA A 485 33.77 -27.63 -12.98
N ILE A 486 32.97 -28.33 -12.16
CA ILE A 486 32.67 -29.76 -12.33
C ILE A 486 31.94 -30.01 -13.66
N TYR A 487 30.88 -29.22 -13.95
CA TYR A 487 30.15 -29.36 -15.23
C TYR A 487 31.03 -29.08 -16.45
N ARG A 488 31.95 -28.10 -16.35
CA ARG A 488 32.94 -27.86 -17.42
C ARG A 488 33.93 -29.00 -17.59
N ALA A 489 34.38 -29.59 -16.49
CA ALA A 489 35.23 -30.76 -16.55
C ALA A 489 34.53 -31.96 -17.22
N MET A 490 33.21 -32.05 -17.11
CA MET A 490 32.36 -33.02 -17.80
C MET A 490 31.98 -32.61 -19.24
N GLY A 491 32.52 -31.50 -19.78
CA GLY A 491 32.31 -31.06 -21.15
C GLY A 491 31.21 -30.00 -21.37
N ALA A 492 30.64 -29.44 -20.32
CA ALA A 492 29.62 -28.39 -20.47
C ALA A 492 30.25 -27.07 -20.98
N SER A 493 29.65 -26.48 -22.00
CA SER A 493 30.08 -25.17 -22.51
C SER A 493 29.69 -24.01 -21.59
N THR A 494 30.45 -22.91 -21.67
CA THR A 494 30.13 -21.67 -20.92
C THR A 494 28.74 -21.17 -21.25
N ALA A 495 28.31 -21.27 -22.52
CA ALA A 495 26.99 -20.84 -22.97
C ALA A 495 25.87 -21.69 -22.34
N GLN A 496 26.06 -22.98 -22.17
CA GLN A 496 25.10 -23.86 -21.49
C GLN A 496 24.94 -23.47 -20.00
N LEU A 497 26.05 -23.21 -19.31
CA LEU A 497 26.00 -22.76 -17.91
C LEU A 497 25.34 -21.39 -17.75
N GLN A 498 25.65 -20.46 -18.65
CA GLN A 498 24.98 -19.15 -18.67
C GLN A 498 23.49 -19.29 -18.92
N ARG A 499 23.05 -20.06 -19.91
CA ARG A 499 21.62 -20.30 -20.18
C ARG A 499 20.89 -20.92 -18.98
N ALA A 500 21.54 -21.89 -18.29
CA ALA A 500 20.98 -22.49 -17.09
C ALA A 500 20.81 -21.47 -15.96
N ALA A 501 21.80 -20.60 -15.73
CA ALA A 501 21.75 -19.56 -14.70
C ALA A 501 20.71 -18.47 -15.03
N TRP A 502 20.61 -18.06 -16.30
CA TRP A 502 19.59 -17.12 -16.75
C TRP A 502 18.18 -17.69 -16.56
N LEU A 503 17.99 -18.97 -16.90
CA LEU A 503 16.72 -19.66 -16.72
C LEU A 503 16.34 -19.74 -15.23
N GLU A 504 17.29 -20.05 -14.35
CA GLU A 504 17.08 -20.07 -12.89
C GLU A 504 16.61 -18.71 -12.38
N LEU A 505 17.27 -17.61 -12.78
CA LEU A 505 16.89 -16.24 -12.38
C LEU A 505 15.54 -15.83 -12.96
N SER A 506 15.27 -16.17 -14.23
CA SER A 506 13.97 -15.84 -14.85
C SER A 506 12.83 -16.58 -14.16
N VAL A 507 12.99 -17.86 -13.86
CA VAL A 507 11.99 -18.65 -13.14
C VAL A 507 11.78 -18.14 -11.72
N LEU A 508 12.86 -17.82 -11.00
CA LEU A 508 12.78 -17.25 -9.66
C LEU A 508 12.01 -15.93 -9.67
N GLY A 509 12.35 -15.04 -10.59
CA GLY A 509 11.68 -13.75 -10.73
C GLY A 509 10.22 -13.90 -11.18
N ALA A 510 9.93 -14.80 -12.12
CA ALA A 510 8.58 -15.10 -12.57
C ALA A 510 7.67 -15.62 -11.43
N LEU A 511 8.21 -16.51 -10.59
CA LEU A 511 7.50 -17.02 -9.40
C LEU A 511 7.28 -15.91 -8.36
N ALA A 512 8.28 -15.06 -8.12
CA ALA A 512 8.14 -13.92 -7.22
C ALA A 512 7.09 -12.93 -7.74
N GLY A 513 7.09 -12.64 -9.04
CA GLY A 513 6.10 -11.81 -9.69
C GLY A 513 4.69 -12.40 -9.68
N LEU A 514 4.56 -13.72 -9.82
CA LEU A 514 3.29 -14.43 -9.69
C LEU A 514 2.71 -14.30 -8.28
N VAL A 515 3.53 -14.57 -7.25
CA VAL A 515 3.11 -14.42 -5.83
C VAL A 515 2.71 -12.98 -5.54
N ALA A 516 3.49 -12.02 -6.03
CA ALA A 516 3.21 -10.59 -5.89
C ALA A 516 1.88 -10.19 -6.56
N ALA A 517 1.64 -10.67 -7.77
CA ALA A 517 0.41 -10.37 -8.52
C ALA A 517 -0.83 -10.99 -7.87
N ILE A 518 -0.75 -12.23 -7.39
CA ILE A 518 -1.85 -12.87 -6.66
C ILE A 518 -2.17 -12.09 -5.39
N ALA A 519 -1.15 -11.67 -4.64
CA ALA A 519 -1.35 -10.89 -3.43
C ALA A 519 -1.96 -9.51 -3.72
N ALA A 520 -1.46 -8.81 -4.75
CA ALA A 520 -1.99 -7.50 -5.14
C ALA A 520 -3.46 -7.58 -5.59
N GLN A 521 -3.80 -8.58 -6.38
CA GLN A 521 -5.19 -8.83 -6.83
C GLN A 521 -6.10 -9.24 -5.67
N GLY A 522 -5.62 -10.10 -4.74
CA GLY A 522 -6.39 -10.49 -3.57
C GLY A 522 -6.68 -9.31 -2.63
N LEU A 523 -5.70 -8.43 -2.43
CA LEU A 523 -5.88 -7.19 -1.67
C LEU A 523 -6.80 -6.21 -2.40
N GLY A 524 -6.66 -6.08 -3.73
CA GLY A 524 -7.54 -5.27 -4.56
C GLY A 524 -9.01 -5.74 -4.47
N TRP A 525 -9.23 -7.05 -4.54
CA TRP A 525 -10.55 -7.64 -4.33
C TRP A 525 -11.11 -7.35 -2.92
N GLY A 526 -10.27 -7.50 -1.89
CA GLY A 526 -10.68 -7.19 -0.53
C GLY A 526 -11.08 -5.73 -0.34
N VAL A 527 -10.31 -4.79 -0.89
CA VAL A 527 -10.62 -3.36 -0.83
C VAL A 527 -11.90 -3.05 -1.63
N ALA A 528 -12.06 -3.61 -2.82
CA ALA A 528 -13.26 -3.43 -3.63
C ALA A 528 -14.52 -3.93 -2.92
N HIS A 529 -14.45 -5.12 -2.30
CA HIS A 529 -15.59 -5.77 -1.68
C HIS A 529 -15.97 -5.18 -0.32
N PHE A 530 -14.96 -4.92 0.56
CA PHE A 530 -15.22 -4.50 1.95
C PHE A 530 -15.23 -2.98 2.15
N VAL A 531 -14.63 -2.20 1.23
CA VAL A 531 -14.51 -0.74 1.39
C VAL A 531 -15.37 0.01 0.39
N PHE A 532 -15.43 -0.48 -0.86
CA PHE A 532 -16.15 0.19 -1.94
C PHE A 532 -17.44 -0.49 -2.35
N GLU A 533 -17.70 -1.73 -1.86
CA GLU A 533 -18.93 -2.51 -2.10
C GLU A 533 -19.29 -2.74 -3.57
N PHE A 534 -18.25 -2.86 -4.46
CA PHE A 534 -18.47 -3.18 -5.86
C PHE A 534 -17.82 -4.50 -6.30
N GLU A 535 -18.32 -5.07 -7.41
CA GLU A 535 -17.76 -6.30 -7.97
C GLU A 535 -16.41 -6.06 -8.64
N TYR A 536 -15.38 -6.72 -8.13
CA TYR A 536 -14.02 -6.69 -8.68
C TYR A 536 -13.68 -8.01 -9.37
N PHE A 537 -13.39 -7.94 -10.66
CA PHE A 537 -12.94 -9.10 -11.44
C PHE A 537 -11.41 -9.13 -11.51
N LEU A 538 -10.86 -10.33 -11.23
CA LEU A 538 -9.42 -10.57 -11.34
C LEU A 538 -8.94 -10.35 -12.77
N SER A 539 -7.98 -9.44 -12.98
CA SER A 539 -7.42 -9.15 -14.30
C SER A 539 -6.25 -10.09 -14.63
N PRO A 540 -6.35 -10.96 -15.65
CA PRO A 540 -5.21 -11.79 -16.07
C PRO A 540 -3.99 -10.98 -16.52
N LEU A 541 -4.22 -9.76 -17.01
CA LEU A 541 -3.16 -8.85 -17.47
C LEU A 541 -2.19 -8.50 -16.35
N HIS A 542 -2.69 -8.18 -15.16
CA HIS A 542 -1.84 -7.89 -14.00
C HIS A 542 -1.02 -9.09 -13.55
N ILE A 543 -1.56 -10.31 -13.68
CA ILE A 543 -0.81 -11.53 -13.37
C ILE A 543 0.34 -11.70 -14.36
N VAL A 544 0.08 -11.55 -15.65
CA VAL A 544 1.11 -11.64 -16.71
C VAL A 544 2.15 -10.54 -16.54
N ALA A 545 1.72 -9.29 -16.29
CA ALA A 545 2.62 -8.17 -16.06
C ALA A 545 3.52 -8.40 -14.83
N GLY A 546 2.98 -8.92 -13.74
CA GLY A 546 3.74 -9.27 -12.53
C GLY A 546 4.79 -10.35 -12.80
N VAL A 547 4.42 -11.42 -13.50
CA VAL A 547 5.34 -12.51 -13.89
C VAL A 547 6.47 -11.98 -14.77
N VAL A 548 6.16 -11.16 -15.77
CA VAL A 548 7.16 -10.58 -16.69
C VAL A 548 8.06 -9.59 -15.94
N ALA A 549 7.48 -8.67 -15.15
CA ALA A 549 8.24 -7.70 -14.37
C ALA A 549 9.18 -8.40 -13.38
N GLY A 550 8.71 -9.43 -12.68
CA GLY A 550 9.52 -10.21 -11.75
C GLY A 550 10.69 -10.91 -12.45
N ALA A 551 10.46 -11.52 -13.61
CA ALA A 551 11.49 -12.15 -14.40
C ALA A 551 12.56 -11.13 -14.86
N VAL A 552 12.12 -9.97 -15.38
CA VAL A 552 13.01 -8.90 -15.84
C VAL A 552 13.86 -8.34 -14.70
N VAL A 553 13.24 -7.99 -13.58
CA VAL A 553 13.94 -7.44 -12.40
C VAL A 553 14.99 -8.44 -11.88
N SER A 554 14.61 -9.71 -11.70
CA SER A 554 15.52 -10.75 -11.22
C SER A 554 16.72 -10.95 -12.15
N VAL A 555 16.48 -10.92 -13.47
CA VAL A 555 17.53 -11.04 -14.49
C VAL A 555 18.45 -9.82 -14.47
N LEU A 556 17.91 -8.60 -14.41
CA LEU A 556 18.71 -7.37 -14.38
C LEU A 556 19.67 -7.35 -13.17
N PHE A 557 19.17 -7.62 -11.98
CA PHE A 557 19.98 -7.64 -10.76
C PHE A 557 20.93 -8.83 -10.68
N GLY A 558 20.55 -10.00 -11.25
CA GLY A 558 21.37 -11.20 -11.25
C GLY A 558 22.47 -11.24 -12.34
N ALA A 559 22.32 -10.47 -13.42
CA ALA A 559 23.16 -10.52 -14.61
C ALA A 559 24.66 -10.41 -14.35
N TRP A 560 25.03 -9.40 -13.57
CA TRP A 560 26.44 -9.15 -13.24
C TRP A 560 27.08 -10.33 -12.50
N SER A 561 26.39 -10.89 -11.52
CA SER A 561 26.86 -12.00 -10.69
C SER A 561 26.99 -13.29 -11.49
N VAL A 562 26.03 -13.59 -12.39
CA VAL A 562 26.07 -14.77 -13.26
C VAL A 562 27.25 -14.69 -14.21
N ASN A 563 27.50 -13.57 -14.84
CA ASN A 563 28.62 -13.40 -15.74
C ASN A 563 29.97 -13.62 -15.03
N LYS A 564 30.11 -13.10 -13.80
CA LYS A 564 31.31 -13.29 -12.98
C LYS A 564 31.57 -14.77 -12.63
N VAL A 565 30.54 -15.49 -12.22
CA VAL A 565 30.62 -16.92 -11.85
C VAL A 565 30.91 -17.79 -13.05
N CYS A 566 30.22 -17.58 -14.17
CA CYS A 566 30.37 -18.42 -15.36
C CYS A 566 31.69 -18.23 -16.12
N ARG A 567 32.37 -17.09 -15.94
CA ARG A 567 33.66 -16.81 -16.60
C ARG A 567 34.89 -17.16 -15.74
N ALA A 568 34.68 -17.63 -14.51
CA ALA A 568 35.80 -18.01 -13.64
C ALA A 568 36.70 -19.13 -14.25
N PRO A 569 38.05 -19.04 -14.15
CA PRO A 569 38.96 -20.02 -14.73
C PRO A 569 38.85 -21.36 -13.99
N VAL A 570 38.58 -22.46 -14.75
CA VAL A 570 38.34 -23.80 -14.21
C VAL A 570 39.53 -24.34 -13.38
N MET A 571 40.77 -24.12 -13.85
CA MET A 571 41.97 -24.62 -13.16
C MET A 571 42.23 -23.98 -11.81
N GLN A 572 41.89 -22.67 -11.66
CA GLN A 572 42.04 -21.99 -10.37
C GLN A 572 40.96 -22.44 -9.37
N THR A 573 39.73 -22.67 -9.85
CA THR A 573 38.61 -23.11 -9.00
C THR A 573 38.76 -24.55 -8.52
N LEU A 574 39.30 -25.45 -9.35
CA LEU A 574 39.60 -26.85 -8.95
C LEU A 574 40.75 -26.91 -7.96
N ARG A 575 41.83 -26.12 -8.16
CA ARG A 575 42.95 -26.03 -7.19
C ARG A 575 42.48 -25.49 -5.82
N GLN A 576 41.62 -24.49 -5.80
CA GLN A 576 41.06 -23.97 -4.54
C GLN A 576 40.07 -24.92 -3.88
N ALA A 577 39.53 -25.89 -4.61
CA ALA A 577 38.59 -26.89 -4.07
C ALA A 577 39.32 -28.14 -3.52
N THR A 578 40.60 -28.36 -3.92
CA THR A 578 41.44 -29.47 -3.47
C THR A 578 42.46 -29.04 -2.42
N ALA A 579 42.71 -27.74 -2.27
CA ALA A 579 43.48 -27.15 -1.16
C ALA A 579 42.54 -26.78 -0.01
#